data_3f80f124678cbfca1d12950cddd2801a
#
_entry.id   3f80f124678cbfca1d12950cddd2801a
#
_cell.length_a   1.000
_cell.length_b   1.000
_cell.length_c   1.000
_cell.angle_alpha   90.00
_cell.angle_beta   90.00
_cell.angle_gamma   90.00
#
_symmetry.space_group_name_H-M   'P 1'
#
loop_
_entity.id
_entity.type
_entity.pdbx_description
1 polymer ?
#
loop_
_entity_poly.entity_id
_entity_poly.type
_entity_poly.pdbx_seq_one_letter_code
_entity_poly.pdbx_strand_id
1 'polypeptide(L)'
;MSEQEQFSIVVVKGSVRPGNYTGMAVDLLVDELRKMEGISIEVIDPIGMDLKLPGTGNSGSAERLQELVEGATGVILSTPEYHGSYSAAIKLVIENMGFPSALAGKPVGLLGVAAG
;
A
#
# COMPACT_ATOMS: atom_id res chain seq x y z
N MET A 1 23.39 -21.28 14.36
CA MET A 1 22.43 -20.19 14.50
C MET A 1 21.37 -20.30 13.41
N SER A 2 20.16 -20.44 13.80
CA SER A 2 19.11 -20.42 12.81
C SER A 2 18.79 -18.99 12.44
N GLU A 3 18.91 -18.67 11.18
CA GLU A 3 18.44 -17.41 10.67
C GLU A 3 16.96 -17.57 10.34
N GLN A 4 16.14 -16.79 11.01
CA GLN A 4 14.75 -16.69 10.63
C GLN A 4 14.65 -15.80 9.42
N GLU A 5 13.97 -16.28 8.39
CA GLU A 5 13.63 -15.43 7.26
C GLU A 5 12.73 -14.30 7.72
N GLN A 6 13.07 -13.09 7.30
CA GLN A 6 12.28 -11.91 7.58
C GLN A 6 11.53 -11.51 6.31
N PHE A 7 10.23 -11.36 6.44
CA PHE A 7 9.39 -10.86 5.35
C PHE A 7 8.92 -9.46 5.70
N SER A 8 9.11 -8.55 4.78
CA SER A 8 8.67 -7.17 4.92
C SER A 8 7.47 -6.96 4.01
N ILE A 9 6.33 -6.64 4.61
CA ILE A 9 5.08 -6.43 3.87
C ILE A 9 4.70 -4.96 3.96
N VAL A 10 4.47 -4.35 2.82
CA VAL A 10 3.92 -3.00 2.72
C VAL A 10 2.44 -3.11 2.42
N VAL A 11 1.62 -2.47 3.22
CA VAL A 11 0.16 -2.43 3.05
C VAL A 11 -0.26 -1.01 2.71
N VAL A 12 -0.91 -0.83 1.58
CA VAL A 12 -1.33 0.49 1.11
C VAL A 12 -2.83 0.68 1.36
N LYS A 13 -3.18 1.76 2.05
CA LYS A 13 -4.57 2.16 2.24
C LYS A 13 -5.05 2.95 1.03
N GLY A 14 -6.04 2.44 0.33
CA GLY A 14 -6.57 3.05 -0.90
C GLY A 14 -7.73 4.00 -0.69
N SER A 15 -7.91 4.54 0.52
CA SER A 15 -8.94 5.53 0.79
C SER A 15 -8.41 6.60 1.72
N VAL A 16 -8.73 7.85 1.40
CA VAL A 16 -8.41 9.01 2.24
C VAL A 16 -9.66 9.56 2.94
N ARG A 17 -10.80 8.90 2.77
CA ARG A 17 -12.05 9.31 3.37
C ARG A 17 -12.02 9.04 4.89
N PRO A 18 -12.36 10.02 5.74
CA PRO A 18 -12.42 9.78 7.18
C PRO A 18 -13.38 8.65 7.56
N GLY A 19 -12.96 7.77 8.50
CA GLY A 19 -13.80 6.68 8.98
C GLY A 19 -14.14 5.62 7.94
N ASN A 20 -13.30 5.44 6.94
CA ASN A 20 -13.60 4.54 5.82
C ASN A 20 -13.48 3.05 6.20
N TYR A 21 -14.32 2.23 5.58
CA TYR A 21 -14.33 0.78 5.83
C TYR A 21 -13.09 0.07 5.29
N THR A 22 -12.50 0.58 4.23
CA THR A 22 -11.23 0.03 3.69
C THR A 22 -10.14 0.10 4.74
N GLY A 23 -10.00 1.24 5.41
CA GLY A 23 -9.03 1.41 6.49
C GLY A 23 -9.30 0.46 7.66
N MET A 24 -10.56 0.24 8.02
CA MET A 24 -10.93 -0.72 9.06
C MET A 24 -10.53 -2.14 8.68
N ALA A 25 -10.76 -2.54 7.43
CA ALA A 25 -10.35 -3.85 6.93
C ALA A 25 -8.83 -4.00 6.93
N VAL A 26 -8.11 -2.96 6.55
CA VAL A 26 -6.64 -2.96 6.60
C VAL A 26 -6.15 -3.11 8.04
N ASP A 27 -6.74 -2.41 8.97
CA ASP A 27 -6.36 -2.49 10.39
C ASP A 27 -6.52 -3.92 10.93
N LEU A 28 -7.61 -4.60 10.58
CA LEU A 28 -7.82 -6.00 10.95
C LEU A 28 -6.78 -6.92 10.32
N LEU A 29 -6.48 -6.73 9.04
CA LEU A 29 -5.46 -7.51 8.34
C LEU A 29 -4.09 -7.31 8.98
N VAL A 30 -3.72 -6.08 9.26
CA VAL A 30 -2.43 -5.75 9.88
C VAL A 30 -2.31 -6.38 11.26
N ASP A 31 -3.37 -6.32 12.07
CA ASP A 31 -3.39 -6.97 13.39
C ASP A 31 -3.13 -8.48 13.27
N GLU A 32 -3.73 -9.14 12.30
CA GLU A 32 -3.52 -10.57 12.09
C GLU A 32 -2.09 -10.86 11.61
N LEU A 33 -1.57 -10.07 10.69
CA LEU A 33 -0.21 -10.26 10.18
C LEU A 33 0.84 -10.04 11.25
N ARG A 34 0.62 -9.09 12.15
CA ARG A 34 1.57 -8.81 13.25
C ARG A 34 1.67 -9.92 14.27
N LYS A 35 0.73 -10.84 14.32
CA LYS A 35 0.81 -12.04 15.17
C LYS A 35 1.76 -13.08 14.62
N MET A 36 2.18 -12.98 13.37
CA MET A 36 3.08 -13.92 12.72
C MET A 36 4.52 -13.53 12.99
N GLU A 37 5.35 -14.50 13.37
CA GLU A 37 6.77 -14.28 13.55
C GLU A 37 7.45 -14.08 12.20
N GLY A 38 8.49 -13.25 12.18
CA GLY A 38 9.28 -13.03 10.98
C GLY A 38 8.64 -12.11 9.95
N ILE A 39 7.54 -11.44 10.30
CA ILE A 39 6.88 -10.48 9.41
C ILE A 39 6.97 -9.09 10.01
N SER A 40 7.48 -8.14 9.24
CA SER A 40 7.41 -6.72 9.56
C SER A 40 6.40 -6.05 8.61
N ILE A 41 5.65 -5.10 9.14
CA ILE A 41 4.58 -4.43 8.40
C ILE A 41 4.83 -2.92 8.38
N GLU A 42 4.78 -2.34 7.20
CA GLU A 42 4.69 -0.90 7.01
C GLU A 42 3.34 -0.58 6.36
N VAL A 43 2.62 0.34 6.95
CA VAL A 43 1.34 0.80 6.38
C VAL A 43 1.57 2.15 5.71
N ILE A 44 1.20 2.23 4.44
CA ILE A 44 1.21 3.48 3.69
C ILE A 44 -0.20 4.04 3.68
N ASP A 45 -0.35 5.20 4.31
CA ASP A 45 -1.60 5.93 4.33
C ASP A 45 -1.43 7.20 3.47
N PRO A 46 -2.14 7.33 2.35
CA PRO A 46 -2.02 8.50 1.49
C PRO A 46 -2.45 9.81 2.14
N ILE A 47 -3.20 9.75 3.24
CA ILE A 47 -3.56 10.97 3.98
C ILE A 47 -2.28 11.65 4.46
N GLY A 48 -2.11 12.91 4.10
CA GLY A 48 -0.94 13.68 4.48
C GLY A 48 0.30 13.45 3.61
N MET A 49 0.25 12.56 2.63
CA MET A 49 1.31 12.41 1.64
C MET A 49 1.12 13.39 0.48
N ASP A 50 2.22 13.96 0.03
CA ASP A 50 2.20 14.85 -1.12
C ASP A 50 2.46 14.05 -2.40
N LEU A 51 1.44 13.35 -2.87
CA LEU A 51 1.50 12.56 -4.10
C LEU A 51 1.01 13.41 -5.26
N LYS A 52 1.84 13.53 -6.28
CA LYS A 52 1.55 14.36 -7.46
C LYS A 52 0.90 13.53 -8.56
N LEU A 53 0.07 14.18 -9.37
CA LEU A 53 -0.38 13.59 -10.62
C LEU A 53 0.82 13.40 -11.57
N PRO A 54 0.81 12.37 -12.41
CA PRO A 54 1.91 12.11 -13.35
C PRO A 54 2.25 13.35 -14.19
N GLY A 55 3.55 13.64 -14.30
CA GLY A 55 4.05 14.75 -15.08
C GLY A 55 3.99 16.11 -14.42
N THR A 56 3.52 16.20 -13.17
CA THR A 56 3.38 17.50 -12.47
C THR A 56 4.47 17.76 -11.44
N GLY A 57 5.47 16.91 -11.36
CA GLY A 57 6.60 17.07 -10.45
C GLY A 57 6.83 15.86 -9.57
N ASN A 58 7.88 15.92 -8.76
CA ASN A 58 8.25 14.89 -7.81
C ASN A 58 8.06 15.40 -6.39
N SER A 59 7.95 14.48 -5.44
CA SER A 59 7.84 14.82 -4.02
C SER A 59 8.66 13.85 -3.18
N GLY A 60 9.03 14.30 -1.97
CA GLY A 60 9.67 13.44 -0.99
C GLY A 60 8.78 12.27 -0.58
N SER A 61 7.45 12.44 -0.60
CA SER A 61 6.50 11.36 -0.34
C SER A 61 6.60 10.25 -1.37
N ALA A 62 6.74 10.60 -2.66
CA ALA A 62 6.91 9.61 -3.73
C ALA A 62 8.23 8.85 -3.58
N GLU A 63 9.32 9.55 -3.25
CA GLU A 63 10.61 8.90 -3.01
C GLU A 63 10.54 7.92 -1.83
N ARG A 64 9.91 8.33 -0.74
CA ARG A 64 9.73 7.48 0.43
C ARG A 64 8.88 6.25 0.12
N LEU A 65 7.80 6.43 -0.64
CA LEU A 65 6.95 5.35 -1.10
C LEU A 65 7.75 4.33 -1.91
N GLN A 66 8.55 4.79 -2.86
CA GLN A 66 9.37 3.94 -3.70
C GLN A 66 10.38 3.15 -2.88
N GLU A 67 11.06 3.78 -1.95
CA GLU A 67 12.02 3.11 -1.06
C GLU A 67 11.35 2.00 -0.25
N LEU A 68 10.19 2.26 0.34
CA LEU A 68 9.46 1.28 1.13
C LEU A 68 9.03 0.08 0.28
N VAL A 69 8.51 0.33 -0.91
CA VAL A 69 8.06 -0.73 -1.81
C VAL A 69 9.24 -1.53 -2.35
N GLU A 70 10.31 -0.87 -2.76
CA GLU A 70 11.51 -1.57 -3.25
C GLU A 70 12.10 -2.50 -2.19
N GLY A 71 12.08 -2.09 -0.92
CA GLY A 71 12.57 -2.90 0.19
C GLY A 71 11.61 -3.99 0.65
N ALA A 72 10.39 -4.02 0.14
CA ALA A 72 9.38 -4.97 0.59
C ALA A 72 9.53 -6.34 -0.06
N THR A 73 9.19 -7.39 0.69
CA THR A 73 9.07 -8.75 0.17
C THR A 73 7.80 -8.89 -0.67
N GLY A 74 6.72 -8.23 -0.23
CA GLY A 74 5.45 -8.21 -0.92
C GLY A 74 4.64 -6.98 -0.56
N VAL A 75 3.60 -6.71 -1.33
CA VAL A 75 2.77 -5.51 -1.16
C VAL A 75 1.31 -5.91 -1.19
N ILE A 76 0.52 -5.34 -0.29
CA ILE A 76 -0.93 -5.49 -0.29
C ILE A 76 -1.52 -4.14 -0.65
N LEU A 77 -2.32 -4.11 -1.71
CA LEU A 77 -3.04 -2.93 -2.15
C LEU A 77 -4.49 -3.07 -1.73
N SER A 78 -4.98 -2.13 -0.93
CA SER A 78 -6.38 -2.09 -0.54
C SER A 78 -7.10 -0.96 -1.28
N THR A 79 -8.35 -1.19 -1.65
CA THR A 79 -9.14 -0.19 -2.37
C THR A 79 -10.62 -0.35 -2.04
N PRO A 80 -11.33 0.77 -1.81
CA PRO A 80 -12.78 0.73 -1.89
C PRO A 80 -13.21 0.56 -3.34
N GLU A 81 -14.43 0.08 -3.55
CA GLU A 81 -15.03 0.09 -4.88
C GLU A 81 -15.79 1.40 -5.05
N TYR A 82 -15.49 2.12 -6.11
CA TYR A 82 -16.20 3.32 -6.53
C TYR A 82 -16.54 3.18 -8.01
N HIS A 83 -17.82 3.25 -8.34
CA HIS A 83 -18.29 3.12 -9.73
C HIS A 83 -17.82 1.83 -10.42
N GLY A 84 -17.80 0.72 -9.67
CA GLY A 84 -17.38 -0.58 -10.20
C GLY A 84 -15.88 -0.74 -10.40
N SER A 85 -15.06 0.13 -9.80
CA SER A 85 -13.60 0.11 -10.00
C SER A 85 -12.85 0.46 -8.71
N TYR A 86 -11.54 0.48 -8.81
CA TYR A 86 -10.66 0.91 -7.73
C TYR A 86 -10.72 2.41 -7.53
N SER A 87 -10.22 2.87 -6.38
CA SER A 87 -10.25 4.30 -6.03
C SER A 87 -9.19 5.11 -6.79
N ALA A 88 -9.44 6.39 -6.92
CA ALA A 88 -8.44 7.34 -7.43
C ALA A 88 -7.21 7.37 -6.51
N ALA A 89 -7.40 7.24 -5.21
CA ALA A 89 -6.31 7.26 -4.23
C ALA A 89 -5.33 6.10 -4.47
N ILE A 90 -5.81 4.87 -4.66
CA ILE A 90 -4.91 3.73 -4.90
C ILE A 90 -4.21 3.88 -6.25
N LYS A 91 -4.91 4.38 -7.26
CA LYS A 91 -4.30 4.60 -8.58
C LYS A 91 -3.20 5.66 -8.49
N LEU A 92 -3.42 6.73 -7.74
CA LEU A 92 -2.42 7.78 -7.55
C LEU A 92 -1.18 7.24 -6.84
N VAL A 93 -1.35 6.38 -5.83
CA VAL A 93 -0.22 5.73 -5.16
C VAL A 93 0.59 4.91 -6.18
N ILE A 94 -0.09 4.11 -7.00
CA ILE A 94 0.57 3.30 -8.04
C ILE A 94 1.32 4.19 -9.03
N GLU A 95 0.73 5.29 -9.46
CA GLU A 95 1.35 6.23 -10.39
C GLU A 95 2.61 6.90 -9.80
N ASN A 96 2.73 6.94 -8.49
CA ASN A 96 3.90 7.51 -7.81
C ASN A 96 4.99 6.48 -7.49
N MET A 97 4.87 5.25 -7.97
CA MET A 97 5.87 4.20 -7.73
C MET A 97 7.05 4.18 -8.71
N GLY A 98 7.10 5.17 -9.57
CA GLY A 98 8.21 5.31 -10.53
C GLY A 98 8.00 4.52 -11.83
N PHE A 99 8.96 4.66 -12.74
CA PHE A 99 9.01 3.92 -13.97
C PHE A 99 10.47 3.61 -14.33
N PRO A 100 10.89 2.32 -14.31
CA PRO A 100 10.08 1.14 -13.97
C PRO A 100 9.49 1.22 -12.57
N SER A 101 8.32 0.61 -12.38
CA SER A 101 7.63 0.68 -11.10
C SER A 101 8.39 -0.06 -9.99
N ALA A 102 8.37 0.48 -8.78
CA ALA A 102 8.87 -0.21 -7.59
C ALA A 102 8.14 -1.54 -7.33
N LEU A 103 6.93 -1.71 -7.87
CA LEU A 103 6.16 -2.97 -7.79
C LEU A 103 6.70 -4.06 -8.71
N ALA A 104 7.55 -3.72 -9.68
CA ALA A 104 8.02 -4.70 -10.66
C ALA A 104 8.65 -5.92 -9.98
N GLY A 105 8.18 -7.10 -10.33
CA GLY A 105 8.68 -8.36 -9.77
C GLY A 105 8.23 -8.68 -8.35
N LYS A 106 7.37 -7.87 -7.73
CA LYS A 106 6.89 -8.09 -6.36
C LYS A 106 5.59 -8.89 -6.36
N PRO A 107 5.43 -9.84 -5.43
CA PRO A 107 4.10 -10.39 -5.15
C PRO A 107 3.17 -9.30 -4.65
N VAL A 108 1.96 -9.26 -5.20
CA VAL A 108 0.94 -8.27 -4.82
C VAL A 108 -0.33 -8.99 -4.41
N GLY A 109 -0.81 -8.67 -3.22
CA GLY A 109 -2.14 -9.08 -2.75
C GLY A 109 -3.13 -7.93 -2.92
N LEU A 110 -4.38 -8.25 -3.16
CA LEU A 110 -5.43 -7.26 -3.33
C LEU A 110 -6.50 -7.42 -2.26
N LEU A 111 -6.92 -6.31 -1.67
CA LEU A 111 -8.03 -6.28 -0.72
C LEU A 111 -9.05 -5.26 -1.22
N GLY A 112 -10.17 -5.75 -1.72
CA GLY A 112 -11.27 -4.90 -2.18
C GLY A 112 -12.37 -4.80 -1.15
N VAL A 113 -12.94 -3.62 -0.97
CA VAL A 113 -14.05 -3.37 -0.05
C VAL A 113 -15.17 -2.70 -0.84
N ALA A 114 -16.33 -3.35 -0.85
CA ALA A 114 -17.48 -2.87 -1.61
C ALA A 114 -18.74 -2.91 -0.74
N ALA A 115 -19.68 -2.04 -1.04
CA ALA A 115 -20.92 -1.89 -0.32
C ALA A 115 -22.10 -2.63 -1.02
N GLY A 116 -21.85 -3.78 -1.51
CA GLY A 116 -22.92 -4.57 -2.13
C GLY A 116 -22.59 -5.06 -3.51
#